data_df6c15a8e03f3bb38251dd12976584ea
#
_entry.id   df6c15a8e03f3bb38251dd12976584ea
#
_cell.length_a   1.000
_cell.length_b   1.000
_cell.length_c   1.000
_cell.angle_alpha   90.00
_cell.angle_beta   90.00
_cell.angle_gamma   90.00
#
_symmetry.space_group_name_H-M   'P 1'
#
loop_
_entity.id
_entity.type
_entity.pdbx_description
1 polymer ?
#
loop_
_entity_poly.entity_id
_entity_poly.type
_entity_poly.pdbx_seq_one_letter_code
_entity_poly.pdbx_strand_id
1 'polypeptide(L)'
;MKSSLQFKIGLSYLSIIAAVLIILNTYPLIESQNLVFHSKETTLHSSVKVIGSALSGLNTLTESNVEKALSGLEETGVSRVLVTDTAGRVLYDSRRQENARGQYAFYTEIVQALEGNDAFYCGYDGEAFLSRGAAPVVYRSQIIGVVYAYQYDAQQGTLLRELQKNLMTISVVAAVFAIGVSFLLSRMFTRRISRLLQAIRTVREGSYSHRAQISGSDEIAQIAGEFNSLTGRLQTTEEARRRFVSDASHEMKTPLAGIKLLTDSILQTENIDPETTREFVSDIGDEASRLERITEDLLRLTRLDSGAIDPAVRVEVKPVLERASRMLQPVAKERGVALRCQADAAAAVLATSGDVHQILYNLMENGVKYTPAGGFVHATVSVREGQVIMSVEDNGIGIPPEDMPHIFERFYRVDKARSRQIGGTGLGLSIVGDTVQRRSGEITVSPRVGGGTVFTVRFPQAEVTA
;
A
#
# COMPACT_ATOMS: atom_id res chain seq x y z
N MET A 1 -16.82 -21.17 -2.63
CA MET A 1 -15.45 -21.17 -3.19
C MET A 1 -14.99 -19.71 -3.37
N LYS A 2 -13.97 -19.24 -2.64
CA LYS A 2 -13.40 -17.90 -2.90
C LYS A 2 -12.63 -17.98 -4.21
N SER A 3 -13.13 -17.30 -5.26
CA SER A 3 -12.42 -17.20 -6.53
C SER A 3 -11.02 -16.60 -6.31
N SER A 4 -9.99 -17.23 -6.87
CA SER A 4 -8.61 -16.74 -6.71
C SER A 4 -8.47 -15.33 -7.31
N LEU A 5 -7.59 -14.51 -6.76
CA LEU A 5 -7.30 -13.16 -7.28
C LEU A 5 -6.95 -13.22 -8.78
N GLN A 6 -6.22 -14.28 -9.19
CA GLN A 6 -5.88 -14.55 -10.57
C GLN A 6 -7.12 -14.65 -11.47
N PHE A 7 -8.15 -15.37 -11.02
CA PHE A 7 -9.39 -15.53 -11.78
C PHE A 7 -10.13 -14.21 -11.91
N LYS A 8 -10.20 -13.40 -10.85
CA LYS A 8 -10.89 -12.09 -10.88
C LYS A 8 -10.21 -11.10 -11.84
N ILE A 9 -8.88 -11.00 -11.78
CA ILE A 9 -8.11 -10.12 -12.68
C ILE A 9 -8.25 -10.60 -14.12
N GLY A 10 -8.12 -11.90 -14.40
CA GLY A 10 -8.29 -12.46 -15.73
C GLY A 10 -9.69 -12.22 -16.29
N LEU A 11 -10.74 -12.38 -15.49
CA LEU A 11 -12.12 -12.15 -15.89
C LEU A 11 -12.39 -10.68 -16.21
N SER A 12 -11.84 -9.73 -15.43
CA SER A 12 -12.02 -8.29 -15.72
C SER A 12 -11.39 -7.88 -17.05
N TYR A 13 -10.18 -8.35 -17.34
CA TYR A 13 -9.55 -8.09 -18.65
C TYR A 13 -10.34 -8.73 -19.79
N LEU A 14 -10.80 -9.97 -19.62
CA LEU A 14 -11.61 -10.66 -20.60
C LEU A 14 -12.92 -9.92 -20.91
N SER A 15 -13.58 -9.38 -19.89
CA SER A 15 -14.82 -8.61 -20.04
C SER A 15 -14.60 -7.33 -20.85
N ILE A 16 -13.53 -6.61 -20.60
CA ILE A 16 -13.18 -5.39 -21.34
C ILE A 16 -12.89 -5.73 -22.81
N ILE A 17 -12.09 -6.76 -23.04
CA ILE A 17 -11.75 -7.21 -24.39
C ILE A 17 -13.00 -7.64 -25.15
N ALA A 18 -13.88 -8.41 -24.52
CA ALA A 18 -15.15 -8.83 -25.14
C ALA A 18 -16.01 -7.63 -25.53
N ALA A 19 -16.14 -6.62 -24.69
CA ALA A 19 -16.88 -5.40 -24.99
C ALA A 19 -16.28 -4.65 -26.19
N VAL A 20 -14.96 -4.51 -26.26
CA VAL A 20 -14.26 -3.86 -27.37
C VAL A 20 -14.47 -4.63 -28.67
N LEU A 21 -14.36 -5.97 -28.64
CA LEU A 21 -14.56 -6.81 -29.83
C LEU A 21 -16.01 -6.79 -30.33
N ILE A 22 -17.00 -6.70 -29.45
CA ILE A 22 -18.41 -6.54 -29.84
C ILE A 22 -18.57 -5.20 -30.57
N ILE A 23 -18.05 -4.11 -30.05
CA ILE A 23 -18.14 -2.79 -30.67
C ILE A 23 -17.44 -2.81 -32.03
N LEU A 24 -16.25 -3.40 -32.12
CA LEU A 24 -15.47 -3.49 -33.36
C LEU A 24 -16.18 -4.29 -34.45
N ASN A 25 -16.96 -5.30 -34.09
CA ASN A 25 -17.69 -6.13 -35.08
C ASN A 25 -19.07 -5.57 -35.43
N THR A 26 -19.66 -4.71 -34.60
CA THR A 26 -21.02 -4.19 -34.85
C THR A 26 -21.00 -2.80 -35.47
N TYR A 27 -20.25 -1.87 -34.89
CA TYR A 27 -20.29 -0.46 -35.30
C TYR A 27 -19.83 -0.21 -36.77
N PRO A 28 -18.67 -0.72 -37.22
CA PRO A 28 -18.22 -0.49 -38.62
C PRO A 28 -19.14 -1.11 -39.65
N LEU A 29 -19.79 -2.24 -39.30
CA LEU A 29 -20.72 -2.92 -40.18
C LEU A 29 -22.02 -2.10 -40.39
N ILE A 30 -22.60 -1.58 -39.27
CA ILE A 30 -23.77 -0.73 -39.32
C ILE A 30 -23.47 0.56 -40.09
N GLU A 31 -22.35 1.19 -39.81
CA GLU A 31 -21.95 2.44 -40.48
C GLU A 31 -21.71 2.23 -41.97
N SER A 32 -21.06 1.12 -42.35
CA SER A 32 -20.86 0.75 -43.75
C SER A 32 -22.18 0.50 -44.47
N GLN A 33 -23.15 -0.17 -43.83
CA GLN A 33 -24.49 -0.34 -44.40
C GLN A 33 -25.21 0.99 -44.61
N ASN A 34 -25.18 1.88 -43.62
CA ASN A 34 -25.80 3.21 -43.69
C ASN A 34 -25.20 4.04 -44.83
N LEU A 35 -23.87 4.00 -44.95
CA LEU A 35 -23.18 4.71 -46.05
C LEU A 35 -23.62 4.22 -47.44
N VAL A 36 -23.76 2.88 -47.60
CA VAL A 36 -24.26 2.29 -48.84
C VAL A 36 -25.70 2.69 -49.09
N PHE A 37 -26.56 2.66 -48.07
CA PHE A 37 -27.96 3.10 -48.20
C PHE A 37 -28.07 4.55 -48.70
N HIS A 38 -27.36 5.48 -48.07
CA HIS A 38 -27.36 6.88 -48.49
C HIS A 38 -26.81 7.08 -49.91
N SER A 39 -25.74 6.36 -50.25
CA SER A 39 -25.18 6.39 -51.61
C SER A 39 -26.18 5.89 -52.65
N LYS A 40 -26.88 4.79 -52.38
CA LYS A 40 -27.90 4.23 -53.23
C LYS A 40 -29.12 5.14 -53.40
N GLU A 41 -29.59 5.72 -52.28
CA GLU A 41 -30.68 6.69 -52.29
C GLU A 41 -30.35 7.87 -53.22
N THR A 42 -29.19 8.49 -53.03
CA THR A 42 -28.76 9.63 -53.85
C THR A 42 -28.63 9.29 -55.33
N THR A 43 -27.99 8.13 -55.61
CA THR A 43 -27.77 7.69 -57.00
C THR A 43 -29.08 7.38 -57.68
N LEU A 44 -29.96 6.60 -57.05
CA LEU A 44 -31.22 6.18 -57.63
C LEU A 44 -32.19 7.37 -57.83
N HIS A 45 -32.23 8.26 -56.82
CA HIS A 45 -33.03 9.47 -56.91
C HIS A 45 -32.56 10.38 -58.06
N SER A 46 -31.25 10.54 -58.23
CA SER A 46 -30.70 11.29 -59.36
C SER A 46 -31.02 10.63 -60.69
N SER A 47 -30.91 9.30 -60.82
CA SER A 47 -31.22 8.57 -62.02
C SER A 47 -32.69 8.71 -62.40
N VAL A 48 -33.59 8.55 -61.44
CA VAL A 48 -35.04 8.68 -61.70
C VAL A 48 -35.40 10.12 -62.03
N LYS A 49 -34.79 11.15 -61.46
CA LYS A 49 -34.98 12.56 -61.83
C LYS A 49 -34.48 12.89 -63.23
N VAL A 50 -33.33 12.38 -63.64
CA VAL A 50 -32.77 12.57 -64.96
C VAL A 50 -33.72 11.99 -66.03
N ILE A 51 -34.16 10.76 -65.78
CA ILE A 51 -35.14 10.10 -66.69
C ILE A 51 -36.47 10.86 -66.71
N GLY A 52 -36.99 11.27 -65.54
CA GLY A 52 -38.19 12.07 -65.40
C GLY A 52 -38.11 13.40 -66.17
N SER A 53 -36.95 14.08 -66.07
CA SER A 53 -36.69 15.35 -66.74
C SER A 53 -36.68 15.19 -68.27
N ALA A 54 -36.12 14.07 -68.80
CA ALA A 54 -36.16 13.76 -70.23
C ALA A 54 -37.59 13.53 -70.77
N LEU A 55 -38.48 13.06 -69.85
CA LEU A 55 -39.88 12.82 -70.19
C LEU A 55 -40.81 14.02 -69.98
N SER A 56 -40.41 14.97 -69.15
CA SER A 56 -41.23 16.14 -68.76
C SER A 56 -41.50 17.10 -69.92
N GLY A 57 -40.77 17.00 -71.05
CA GLY A 57 -41.04 17.74 -72.30
C GLY A 57 -42.20 17.21 -73.12
N LEU A 58 -42.72 16.06 -72.73
CA LEU A 58 -43.81 15.39 -73.49
C LEU A 58 -45.18 15.78 -72.88
N ASN A 59 -46.15 16.13 -73.73
CA ASN A 59 -47.50 16.47 -73.24
C ASN A 59 -48.35 15.24 -72.83
N THR A 60 -48.04 14.06 -73.35
CA THR A 60 -48.60 12.76 -73.00
C THR A 60 -47.55 11.70 -73.13
N LEU A 61 -47.59 10.67 -72.29
CA LEU A 61 -46.69 9.53 -72.37
C LEU A 61 -47.37 8.45 -73.25
N THR A 62 -46.69 8.04 -74.34
CA THR A 62 -47.06 6.91 -75.15
C THR A 62 -45.85 6.00 -75.34
N GLU A 63 -46.07 4.75 -75.66
CA GLU A 63 -44.97 3.77 -75.88
C GLU A 63 -43.92 4.29 -76.83
N SER A 64 -44.34 4.89 -77.97
CA SER A 64 -43.44 5.38 -79.02
C SER A 64 -42.62 6.63 -78.59
N ASN A 65 -43.24 7.60 -77.90
CA ASN A 65 -42.50 8.83 -77.52
C ASN A 65 -41.60 8.63 -76.28
N VAL A 66 -41.96 7.75 -75.38
CA VAL A 66 -41.09 7.35 -74.18
C VAL A 66 -39.88 6.60 -74.71
N GLU A 67 -40.05 5.63 -75.67
CA GLU A 67 -38.96 4.89 -76.23
C GLU A 67 -37.96 5.80 -76.96
N LYS A 68 -38.45 6.76 -77.74
CA LYS A 68 -37.62 7.77 -78.44
C LYS A 68 -36.88 8.68 -77.43
N ALA A 69 -37.52 9.16 -76.36
CA ALA A 69 -36.92 10.03 -75.38
C ALA A 69 -35.83 9.31 -74.59
N LEU A 70 -35.99 8.01 -74.34
CA LEU A 70 -35.06 7.21 -73.56
C LEU A 70 -33.97 6.50 -74.38
N SER A 71 -34.11 6.47 -75.71
CA SER A 71 -33.15 5.83 -76.64
C SER A 71 -31.75 6.47 -76.60
N GLY A 72 -31.58 7.68 -76.07
CA GLY A 72 -30.30 8.36 -75.87
C GLY A 72 -29.73 8.24 -74.45
N LEU A 73 -30.41 7.55 -73.49
CA LEU A 73 -30.03 7.42 -72.14
C LEU A 73 -29.49 6.00 -71.85
N GLU A 74 -28.45 5.56 -72.57
CA GLU A 74 -27.95 4.17 -72.53
C GLU A 74 -27.23 3.78 -71.23
N GLU A 75 -26.81 4.69 -70.34
CA GLU A 75 -26.11 4.37 -69.11
C GLU A 75 -26.72 5.08 -67.88
N THR A 76 -27.86 4.61 -67.42
CA THR A 76 -28.46 5.14 -66.17
C THR A 76 -27.92 4.48 -64.87
N GLY A 77 -27.04 3.47 -65.03
CA GLY A 77 -26.45 2.76 -63.85
C GLY A 77 -27.45 1.95 -63.00
N VAL A 78 -28.69 1.81 -63.47
CA VAL A 78 -29.76 1.06 -62.79
C VAL A 78 -30.06 -0.27 -63.54
N SER A 79 -30.47 -1.29 -62.80
CA SER A 79 -30.71 -2.64 -63.36
C SER A 79 -31.97 -2.73 -64.15
N ARG A 80 -32.98 -1.89 -63.88
CA ARG A 80 -34.26 -1.85 -64.67
C ARG A 80 -34.94 -0.49 -64.47
N VAL A 81 -35.51 0.00 -65.56
CA VAL A 81 -36.34 1.21 -65.56
C VAL A 81 -37.69 0.86 -66.09
N LEU A 82 -38.77 1.25 -65.43
CA LEU A 82 -40.14 1.23 -65.88
C LEU A 82 -40.67 2.66 -65.98
N VAL A 83 -41.44 2.91 -67.05
CA VAL A 83 -42.24 4.15 -67.13
C VAL A 83 -43.70 3.74 -67.24
N THR A 84 -44.54 4.33 -66.39
CA THR A 84 -45.98 4.06 -66.35
C THR A 84 -46.78 5.28 -66.75
N ASP A 85 -48.04 5.05 -67.26
CA ASP A 85 -49.03 6.11 -67.34
C ASP A 85 -49.65 6.44 -65.92
N THR A 86 -50.62 7.34 -65.93
CA THR A 86 -51.34 7.74 -64.70
C THR A 86 -52.22 6.65 -64.11
N ALA A 87 -52.49 5.58 -64.82
CA ALA A 87 -53.19 4.40 -64.31
C ALA A 87 -52.27 3.29 -63.83
N GLY A 88 -50.96 3.50 -63.85
CA GLY A 88 -49.94 2.49 -63.52
C GLY A 88 -49.67 1.44 -64.57
N ARG A 89 -50.16 1.63 -65.83
CA ARG A 89 -49.83 0.74 -66.90
C ARG A 89 -48.45 1.03 -67.47
N VAL A 90 -47.60 0.01 -67.62
CA VAL A 90 -46.23 0.10 -68.08
C VAL A 90 -46.18 0.43 -69.56
N LEU A 91 -45.63 1.59 -69.89
CA LEU A 91 -45.40 2.06 -71.23
C LEU A 91 -44.01 1.70 -71.79
N TYR A 92 -43.03 1.64 -70.86
CA TYR A 92 -41.64 1.31 -71.16
C TYR A 92 -41.03 0.42 -70.09
N ASP A 93 -40.24 -0.54 -70.56
CA ASP A 93 -39.42 -1.40 -69.69
C ASP A 93 -38.05 -1.56 -70.32
N SER A 94 -36.99 -1.23 -69.58
CA SER A 94 -35.61 -1.34 -70.10
C SER A 94 -35.15 -2.77 -70.30
N ARG A 95 -35.81 -3.76 -69.63
CA ARG A 95 -35.51 -5.18 -69.87
C ARG A 95 -36.15 -5.70 -71.15
N ARG A 96 -35.36 -6.32 -71.97
CA ARG A 96 -35.88 -6.97 -73.26
C ARG A 96 -36.46 -8.34 -72.96
N GLN A 97 -35.90 -9.08 -71.98
CA GLN A 97 -36.44 -10.35 -71.50
C GLN A 97 -37.34 -10.05 -70.28
N GLU A 98 -38.48 -10.73 -70.19
CA GLU A 98 -39.50 -10.48 -69.13
C GLU A 98 -40.07 -9.05 -69.16
N ASN A 99 -40.35 -8.56 -70.32
CA ASN A 99 -40.85 -7.21 -70.54
C ASN A 99 -42.27 -7.07 -69.95
N ALA A 100 -42.47 -6.12 -69.06
CA ALA A 100 -43.74 -5.82 -68.39
C ALA A 100 -44.60 -4.83 -69.21
N ARG A 101 -44.25 -4.46 -70.43
CA ARG A 101 -44.96 -3.48 -71.21
C ARG A 101 -46.44 -3.90 -71.46
N GLY A 102 -47.34 -2.99 -71.15
CA GLY A 102 -48.77 -3.25 -71.22
C GLY A 102 -49.38 -3.83 -69.91
N GLN A 103 -48.56 -4.31 -68.95
CA GLN A 103 -49.04 -4.79 -67.68
C GLN A 103 -49.19 -3.63 -66.68
N TYR A 104 -49.89 -3.85 -65.58
CA TYR A 104 -50.01 -2.86 -64.51
C TYR A 104 -48.94 -3.11 -63.43
N ALA A 105 -48.20 -2.07 -63.03
CA ALA A 105 -47.19 -2.12 -62.03
C ALA A 105 -47.65 -1.33 -60.78
N PHE A 106 -48.13 -2.06 -59.80
CA PHE A 106 -48.63 -1.47 -58.52
C PHE A 106 -47.59 -1.67 -57.39
N TYR A 107 -46.33 -1.34 -57.67
CA TYR A 107 -45.33 -1.28 -56.56
C TYR A 107 -45.64 -0.09 -55.65
N THR A 108 -45.39 -0.23 -54.34
CA THR A 108 -45.66 0.82 -53.33
C THR A 108 -45.06 2.17 -53.76
N GLU A 109 -43.84 2.14 -54.31
CA GLU A 109 -43.12 3.32 -54.76
C GLU A 109 -43.81 4.01 -55.96
N ILE A 110 -44.38 3.23 -56.86
CA ILE A 110 -45.14 3.74 -58.03
C ILE A 110 -46.44 4.40 -57.54
N VAL A 111 -47.15 3.78 -56.65
CA VAL A 111 -48.39 4.33 -56.02
C VAL A 111 -48.12 5.66 -55.37
N GLN A 112 -47.07 5.75 -54.56
CA GLN A 112 -46.66 6.99 -53.87
C GLN A 112 -46.27 8.10 -54.87
N ALA A 113 -45.61 7.73 -55.96
CA ALA A 113 -45.22 8.67 -57.03
C ALA A 113 -46.42 9.17 -57.78
N LEU A 114 -47.48 8.36 -58.01
CA LEU A 114 -48.75 8.79 -58.59
C LEU A 114 -49.49 9.82 -57.69
N GLU A 115 -49.27 9.77 -56.38
CA GLU A 115 -49.76 10.76 -55.43
C GLU A 115 -48.90 12.04 -55.41
N GLY A 116 -47.80 12.09 -56.13
CA GLY A 116 -46.93 13.27 -56.29
C GLY A 116 -45.71 13.26 -55.38
N ASN A 117 -45.44 12.19 -54.67
CA ASN A 117 -44.30 12.05 -53.77
C ASN A 117 -43.17 11.24 -54.40
N ASP A 118 -41.93 11.70 -54.30
CA ASP A 118 -40.78 10.85 -54.60
C ASP A 118 -40.72 9.72 -53.59
N ALA A 119 -40.58 8.49 -54.02
CA ALA A 119 -40.48 7.31 -53.17
C ALA A 119 -39.16 6.59 -53.40
N PHE A 120 -38.55 6.17 -52.31
CA PHE A 120 -37.32 5.41 -52.32
C PHE A 120 -37.39 4.29 -51.26
N TYR A 121 -36.87 3.14 -51.62
CA TYR A 121 -36.68 2.00 -50.72
C TYR A 121 -35.32 1.36 -50.98
N CYS A 122 -34.56 1.05 -49.92
CA CYS A 122 -33.35 0.26 -50.03
C CYS A 122 -33.33 -0.80 -48.91
N GLY A 123 -33.05 -2.02 -49.25
CA GLY A 123 -32.92 -3.15 -48.31
C GLY A 123 -31.65 -3.93 -48.63
N TYR A 124 -31.12 -4.59 -47.60
CA TYR A 124 -30.03 -5.55 -47.72
C TYR A 124 -30.55 -6.93 -47.32
N ASP A 125 -30.50 -7.92 -48.17
CA ASP A 125 -30.99 -9.28 -47.94
C ASP A 125 -29.93 -10.24 -47.40
N GLY A 126 -28.70 -9.76 -47.17
CA GLY A 126 -27.54 -10.56 -46.78
C GLY A 126 -26.64 -10.94 -47.95
N GLU A 127 -27.08 -10.76 -49.19
CA GLU A 127 -26.34 -11.08 -50.44
C GLU A 127 -26.14 -9.86 -51.34
N ALA A 128 -27.20 -9.05 -51.50
CA ALA A 128 -27.21 -7.90 -52.38
C ALA A 128 -27.96 -6.72 -51.74
N PHE A 129 -27.69 -5.54 -52.24
CA PHE A 129 -28.53 -4.38 -51.98
C PHE A 129 -29.62 -4.29 -53.02
N LEU A 130 -30.86 -4.25 -52.53
CA LEU A 130 -32.05 -4.09 -53.36
C LEU A 130 -32.56 -2.67 -53.17
N SER A 131 -32.47 -1.86 -54.23
CA SER A 131 -32.91 -0.48 -54.19
C SER A 131 -34.02 -0.24 -55.21
N ARG A 132 -35.07 0.50 -54.85
CA ARG A 132 -36.20 0.89 -55.66
C ARG A 132 -36.45 2.36 -55.51
N GLY A 133 -36.74 3.07 -56.56
CA GLY A 133 -37.09 4.47 -56.50
C GLY A 133 -38.13 4.81 -57.55
N ALA A 134 -39.05 5.68 -57.21
CA ALA A 134 -40.02 6.20 -58.20
C ALA A 134 -40.18 7.71 -58.01
N ALA A 135 -40.38 8.40 -59.15
CA ALA A 135 -40.74 9.81 -59.15
C ALA A 135 -41.81 10.11 -60.23
N PRO A 136 -42.69 11.08 -59.94
CA PRO A 136 -43.69 11.50 -60.90
C PRO A 136 -43.06 12.22 -62.11
N VAL A 137 -43.60 11.95 -63.31
CA VAL A 137 -43.32 12.76 -64.50
C VAL A 137 -44.38 13.86 -64.57
N VAL A 138 -43.94 15.11 -64.44
CA VAL A 138 -44.86 16.26 -64.41
C VAL A 138 -44.73 17.10 -65.64
N TYR A 139 -45.90 17.39 -66.30
CA TYR A 139 -46.00 18.33 -67.35
C TYR A 139 -47.07 19.39 -67.02
N ARG A 140 -46.72 20.67 -67.07
CA ARG A 140 -47.61 21.81 -66.72
C ARG A 140 -48.36 21.62 -65.35
N SER A 141 -47.64 21.16 -64.31
CA SER A 141 -48.18 20.89 -62.98
C SER A 141 -49.15 19.71 -62.87
N GLN A 142 -49.26 18.87 -63.91
CA GLN A 142 -50.04 17.65 -63.90
C GLN A 142 -49.12 16.43 -63.98
N ILE A 143 -49.39 15.41 -63.22
CA ILE A 143 -48.68 14.14 -63.31
C ILE A 143 -49.19 13.41 -64.53
N ILE A 144 -48.28 13.09 -65.47
CA ILE A 144 -48.56 12.40 -66.69
C ILE A 144 -48.14 10.93 -66.69
N GLY A 145 -47.42 10.49 -65.65
CA GLY A 145 -46.97 9.14 -65.41
C GLY A 145 -45.91 9.09 -64.36
N VAL A 146 -45.26 7.95 -64.19
CA VAL A 146 -44.20 7.68 -63.18
C VAL A 146 -43.01 7.01 -63.78
N VAL A 147 -41.80 7.43 -63.41
CA VAL A 147 -40.54 6.68 -63.63
C VAL A 147 -40.26 5.86 -62.37
N TYR A 148 -40.06 4.57 -62.53
CA TYR A 148 -39.65 3.64 -61.55
C TYR A 148 -38.31 3.03 -61.93
N ALA A 149 -37.34 3.04 -61.01
CA ALA A 149 -36.03 2.43 -61.18
C ALA A 149 -35.80 1.35 -60.15
N TYR A 150 -35.19 0.28 -60.55
CA TYR A 150 -34.81 -0.84 -59.74
C TYR A 150 -33.32 -1.14 -59.87
N GLN A 151 -32.62 -1.33 -58.78
CA GLN A 151 -31.23 -1.73 -58.82
C GLN A 151 -30.99 -2.91 -57.89
N TYR A 152 -30.35 -3.93 -58.42
CA TYR A 152 -29.86 -5.08 -57.65
C TYR A 152 -28.34 -5.07 -57.70
N ASP A 153 -27.72 -4.91 -56.55
CA ASP A 153 -26.27 -4.75 -56.43
C ASP A 153 -25.65 -5.85 -55.55
N ALA A 154 -25.32 -6.96 -56.17
CA ALA A 154 -24.62 -8.07 -55.54
C ALA A 154 -23.15 -7.75 -55.25
N GLN A 155 -22.53 -6.85 -56.02
CA GLN A 155 -21.11 -6.52 -55.85
C GLN A 155 -20.88 -5.81 -54.50
N GLN A 156 -21.70 -4.81 -54.19
CA GLN A 156 -21.60 -4.14 -52.87
C GLN A 156 -22.01 -5.05 -51.73
N GLY A 157 -22.95 -5.98 -51.94
CA GLY A 157 -23.32 -7.01 -50.99
C GLY A 157 -22.13 -7.94 -50.65
N THR A 158 -21.41 -8.39 -51.68
CA THR A 158 -20.21 -9.23 -51.48
C THR A 158 -19.09 -8.50 -50.74
N LEU A 159 -18.84 -7.22 -51.07
CA LEU A 159 -17.85 -6.40 -50.37
C LEU A 159 -18.19 -6.25 -48.89
N LEU A 160 -19.46 -6.01 -48.58
CA LEU A 160 -19.90 -5.92 -47.16
C LEU A 160 -19.69 -7.24 -46.40
N ARG A 161 -20.01 -8.37 -47.07
CA ARG A 161 -19.78 -9.71 -46.49
C ARG A 161 -18.30 -10.02 -46.29
N GLU A 162 -17.43 -9.66 -47.22
CA GLU A 162 -15.99 -9.79 -47.10
C GLU A 162 -15.44 -8.94 -45.94
N LEU A 163 -15.91 -7.70 -45.81
CA LEU A 163 -15.58 -6.83 -44.70
C LEU A 163 -15.96 -7.46 -43.33
N GLN A 164 -17.19 -8.01 -43.26
CA GLN A 164 -17.66 -8.70 -42.06
C GLN A 164 -16.79 -9.92 -41.72
N LYS A 165 -16.44 -10.74 -42.71
CA LYS A 165 -15.58 -11.91 -42.56
C LYS A 165 -14.17 -11.52 -42.09
N ASN A 166 -13.61 -10.46 -42.68
CA ASN A 166 -12.29 -9.97 -42.28
C ASN A 166 -12.29 -9.42 -40.86
N LEU A 167 -13.28 -8.62 -40.48
CA LEU A 167 -13.44 -8.12 -39.11
C LEU A 167 -13.57 -9.28 -38.10
N MET A 168 -14.37 -10.29 -38.44
CA MET A 168 -14.53 -11.46 -37.58
C MET A 168 -13.22 -12.24 -37.42
N THR A 169 -12.47 -12.43 -38.51
CA THR A 169 -11.16 -13.11 -38.46
C THR A 169 -10.15 -12.35 -37.64
N ILE A 170 -10.03 -11.03 -37.82
CA ILE A 170 -9.14 -10.16 -36.99
C ILE A 170 -9.55 -10.22 -35.53
N SER A 171 -10.86 -10.20 -35.25
CA SER A 171 -11.37 -10.25 -33.89
C SER A 171 -11.06 -11.57 -33.20
N VAL A 172 -11.15 -12.70 -33.88
CA VAL A 172 -10.79 -14.01 -33.34
C VAL A 172 -9.29 -14.06 -33.02
N VAL A 173 -8.43 -13.60 -33.92
CA VAL A 173 -6.98 -13.54 -33.70
C VAL A 173 -6.65 -12.64 -32.53
N ALA A 174 -7.25 -11.44 -32.49
CA ALA A 174 -7.08 -10.50 -31.37
C ALA A 174 -7.56 -11.08 -30.02
N ALA A 175 -8.67 -11.80 -30.00
CA ALA A 175 -9.19 -12.45 -28.81
C ALA A 175 -8.22 -13.51 -28.25
N VAL A 176 -7.70 -14.39 -29.14
CA VAL A 176 -6.73 -15.42 -28.73
C VAL A 176 -5.46 -14.78 -28.16
N PHE A 177 -4.93 -13.78 -28.84
CA PHE A 177 -3.75 -13.05 -28.37
C PHE A 177 -4.00 -12.38 -27.02
N ALA A 178 -5.13 -11.68 -26.87
CA ALA A 178 -5.50 -10.99 -25.65
C ALA A 178 -5.72 -11.94 -24.45
N ILE A 179 -6.29 -13.13 -24.67
CA ILE A 179 -6.42 -14.19 -23.66
C ILE A 179 -5.03 -14.63 -23.20
N GLY A 180 -4.11 -14.87 -24.13
CA GLY A 180 -2.72 -15.24 -23.82
C GLY A 180 -2.00 -14.19 -22.95
N VAL A 181 -2.06 -12.94 -23.36
CA VAL A 181 -1.46 -11.81 -22.61
C VAL A 181 -2.11 -11.66 -21.23
N SER A 182 -3.44 -11.69 -21.14
CA SER A 182 -4.18 -11.62 -19.88
C SER A 182 -3.77 -12.72 -18.91
N PHE A 183 -3.64 -13.96 -19.39
CA PHE A 183 -3.19 -15.08 -18.58
C PHE A 183 -1.75 -14.89 -18.07
N LEU A 184 -0.85 -14.43 -18.94
CA LEU A 184 0.55 -14.19 -18.58
C LEU A 184 0.69 -13.10 -17.52
N LEU A 185 0.03 -11.96 -17.72
CA LEU A 185 0.04 -10.85 -16.78
C LEU A 185 -0.58 -11.24 -15.44
N SER A 186 -1.76 -11.87 -15.47
CA SER A 186 -2.43 -12.33 -14.25
C SER A 186 -1.56 -13.29 -13.44
N ARG A 187 -0.86 -14.21 -14.11
CA ARG A 187 0.07 -15.15 -13.46
C ARG A 187 1.28 -14.43 -12.86
N MET A 188 1.84 -13.45 -13.57
CA MET A 188 3.00 -12.68 -13.10
C MET A 188 2.67 -11.89 -11.82
N PHE A 189 1.59 -11.13 -11.81
CA PHE A 189 1.15 -10.37 -10.62
C PHE A 189 0.79 -11.27 -9.46
N THR A 190 -0.01 -12.31 -9.70
CA THR A 190 -0.48 -13.20 -8.63
C THR A 190 0.68 -13.94 -7.95
N ARG A 191 1.69 -14.35 -8.70
CA ARG A 191 2.88 -15.01 -8.13
C ARG A 191 3.64 -14.12 -7.16
N ARG A 192 3.81 -12.82 -7.50
CA ARG A 192 4.53 -11.87 -6.64
C ARG A 192 3.77 -11.62 -5.34
N ILE A 193 2.45 -11.40 -5.43
CA ILE A 193 1.57 -11.22 -4.26
C ILE A 193 1.55 -12.48 -3.38
N SER A 194 1.51 -13.67 -3.98
CA SER A 194 1.52 -14.93 -3.23
C SER A 194 2.82 -15.13 -2.46
N ARG A 195 3.97 -14.74 -3.02
CA ARG A 195 5.27 -14.79 -2.32
C ARG A 195 5.28 -13.84 -1.12
N LEU A 196 4.76 -12.60 -1.30
CA LEU A 196 4.63 -11.66 -0.18
C LEU A 196 3.74 -12.21 0.92
N LEU A 197 2.58 -12.75 0.56
CA LEU A 197 1.65 -13.35 1.52
C LEU A 197 2.28 -14.53 2.27
N GLN A 198 3.07 -15.35 1.58
CA GLN A 198 3.79 -16.45 2.21
C GLN A 198 4.83 -15.92 3.21
N ALA A 199 5.62 -14.90 2.85
CA ALA A 199 6.57 -14.28 3.77
C ALA A 199 5.88 -13.72 5.02
N ILE A 200 4.74 -13.01 4.84
CA ILE A 200 3.92 -12.51 5.97
C ILE A 200 3.46 -13.66 6.87
N ARG A 201 3.01 -14.79 6.32
CA ARG A 201 2.59 -15.96 7.10
C ARG A 201 3.74 -16.56 7.90
N THR A 202 4.90 -16.71 7.28
CA THR A 202 6.11 -17.24 7.93
C THR A 202 6.55 -16.37 9.11
N VAL A 203 6.52 -15.04 8.94
CA VAL A 203 6.82 -14.08 10.03
C VAL A 203 5.77 -14.14 11.14
N ARG A 204 4.49 -14.25 10.78
CA ARG A 204 3.40 -14.43 11.76
C ARG A 204 3.57 -15.69 12.62
N GLU A 205 4.15 -16.75 12.08
CA GLU A 205 4.47 -18.00 12.77
C GLU A 205 5.73 -17.90 13.65
N GLY A 206 6.32 -16.72 13.77
CA GLY A 206 7.45 -16.44 14.67
C GLY A 206 8.82 -16.46 14.01
N SER A 207 8.92 -16.68 12.70
CA SER A 207 10.20 -16.67 11.96
C SER A 207 10.56 -15.25 11.52
N TYR A 208 10.96 -14.40 12.45
CA TYR A 208 11.25 -12.98 12.19
C TYR A 208 12.51 -12.73 11.35
N SER A 209 13.35 -13.75 11.12
CA SER A 209 14.51 -13.65 10.21
C SER A 209 14.14 -13.75 8.73
N HIS A 210 12.90 -14.21 8.41
CA HIS A 210 12.45 -14.36 7.04
C HIS A 210 12.24 -13.00 6.37
N ARG A 211 12.65 -12.89 5.08
CA ARG A 211 12.48 -11.67 4.28
C ARG A 211 11.73 -11.97 2.99
N ALA A 212 10.86 -11.06 2.59
CA ALA A 212 10.18 -11.12 1.30
C ALA A 212 11.16 -10.75 0.19
N GLN A 213 11.56 -11.72 -0.63
CA GLN A 213 12.44 -11.50 -1.79
C GLN A 213 11.58 -11.21 -3.02
N ILE A 214 11.25 -9.95 -3.23
CA ILE A 214 10.46 -9.46 -4.37
C ILE A 214 11.29 -8.44 -5.13
N SER A 215 11.67 -8.79 -6.36
CA SER A 215 12.43 -7.90 -7.24
C SER A 215 11.50 -6.99 -8.03
N GLY A 216 11.94 -5.75 -8.28
CA GLY A 216 11.21 -4.75 -9.05
C GLY A 216 11.31 -3.37 -8.42
N SER A 217 10.71 -2.36 -9.08
CA SER A 217 10.63 -0.96 -8.61
C SER A 217 9.18 -0.47 -8.53
N ASP A 218 8.22 -1.38 -8.53
CA ASP A 218 6.79 -1.10 -8.43
C ASP A 218 6.29 -1.09 -6.98
N GLU A 219 5.02 -0.81 -6.79
CA GLU A 219 4.37 -0.71 -5.48
C GLU A 219 4.46 -2.03 -4.69
N ILE A 220 4.47 -3.18 -5.37
CA ILE A 220 4.61 -4.48 -4.70
C ILE A 220 6.01 -4.65 -4.11
N ALA A 221 7.04 -4.19 -4.81
CA ALA A 221 8.41 -4.19 -4.31
C ALA A 221 8.58 -3.19 -3.15
N GLN A 222 7.92 -2.04 -3.20
CA GLN A 222 7.91 -1.07 -2.11
C GLN A 222 7.24 -1.64 -0.85
N ILE A 223 6.06 -2.27 -0.98
CA ILE A 223 5.40 -2.95 0.15
C ILE A 223 6.29 -4.05 0.74
N ALA A 224 7.00 -4.81 -0.09
CA ALA A 224 7.94 -5.82 0.38
C ALA A 224 9.12 -5.21 1.15
N GLY A 225 9.61 -4.05 0.73
CA GLY A 225 10.64 -3.27 1.43
C GLY A 225 10.19 -2.81 2.82
N GLU A 226 8.99 -2.20 2.91
CA GLU A 226 8.41 -1.79 4.18
C GLU A 226 8.14 -2.99 5.11
N PHE A 227 7.62 -4.09 4.56
CA PHE A 227 7.45 -5.32 5.31
C PHE A 227 8.78 -5.84 5.87
N ASN A 228 9.86 -5.84 5.08
CA ASN A 228 11.18 -6.27 5.53
C ASN A 228 11.76 -5.35 6.62
N SER A 229 11.53 -4.05 6.52
CA SER A 229 11.90 -3.07 7.55
C SER A 229 11.19 -3.33 8.88
N LEU A 230 9.86 -3.52 8.84
CA LEU A 230 9.06 -3.88 10.02
C LEU A 230 9.52 -5.21 10.63
N THR A 231 9.76 -6.22 9.80
CA THR A 231 10.24 -7.53 10.26
C THR A 231 11.62 -7.43 10.91
N GLY A 232 12.50 -6.58 10.38
CA GLY A 232 13.80 -6.29 11.00
C GLY A 232 13.65 -5.69 12.41
N ARG A 233 12.78 -4.71 12.58
CA ARG A 233 12.49 -4.11 13.90
C ARG A 233 11.90 -5.13 14.87
N LEU A 234 10.96 -5.96 14.41
CA LEU A 234 10.38 -7.04 15.22
C LEU A 234 11.42 -8.06 15.66
N GLN A 235 12.31 -8.45 14.75
CA GLN A 235 13.42 -9.37 15.05
C GLN A 235 14.31 -8.82 16.17
N THR A 236 14.77 -7.57 16.03
CA THR A 236 15.63 -6.91 17.02
C THR A 236 14.96 -6.81 18.40
N THR A 237 13.67 -6.44 18.40
CA THR A 237 12.88 -6.35 19.63
C THR A 237 12.70 -7.71 20.30
N GLU A 238 12.41 -8.77 19.54
CA GLU A 238 12.25 -10.13 20.10
C GLU A 238 13.57 -10.71 20.59
N GLU A 239 14.68 -10.46 19.89
CA GLU A 239 16.01 -10.85 20.34
C GLU A 239 16.42 -10.14 21.63
N ALA A 240 16.13 -8.84 21.74
CA ALA A 240 16.35 -8.09 22.98
C ALA A 240 15.48 -8.63 24.12
N ARG A 241 14.20 -8.93 23.87
CA ARG A 241 13.30 -9.53 24.84
C ARG A 241 13.79 -10.90 25.31
N ARG A 242 14.24 -11.76 24.41
CA ARG A 242 14.76 -13.09 24.76
C ARG A 242 16.04 -13.01 25.60
N ARG A 243 16.96 -12.10 25.23
CA ARG A 243 18.18 -11.84 26.03
C ARG A 243 17.80 -11.36 27.42
N PHE A 244 16.91 -10.39 27.54
CA PHE A 244 16.43 -9.89 28.82
C PHE A 244 15.87 -10.98 29.74
N VAL A 245 14.99 -11.87 29.22
CA VAL A 245 14.43 -12.97 30.00
C VAL A 245 15.50 -13.99 30.40
N SER A 246 16.46 -14.28 29.51
CA SER A 246 17.57 -15.19 29.80
C SER A 246 18.46 -14.62 30.91
N ASP A 247 18.88 -13.36 30.79
CA ASP A 247 19.79 -12.71 31.73
C ASP A 247 19.12 -12.54 33.10
N ALA A 248 17.84 -12.15 33.14
CA ALA A 248 17.06 -12.09 34.38
C ALA A 248 16.99 -13.46 35.08
N SER A 249 16.75 -14.51 34.32
CA SER A 249 16.71 -15.87 34.85
C SER A 249 18.06 -16.32 35.44
N HIS A 250 19.15 -15.96 34.75
CA HIS A 250 20.50 -16.27 35.24
C HIS A 250 20.86 -15.48 36.51
N GLU A 251 20.56 -14.18 36.57
CA GLU A 251 20.84 -13.33 37.72
C GLU A 251 19.98 -13.69 38.95
N MET A 252 18.77 -14.24 38.74
CA MET A 252 17.95 -14.77 39.85
C MET A 252 18.41 -16.15 40.32
N LYS A 253 18.86 -17.03 39.41
CA LYS A 253 19.27 -18.40 39.76
C LYS A 253 20.50 -18.44 40.67
N THR A 254 21.43 -17.51 40.52
CA THR A 254 22.68 -17.47 41.28
C THR A 254 22.43 -17.24 42.77
N PRO A 255 21.73 -16.14 43.24
CA PRO A 255 21.44 -15.94 44.64
C PRO A 255 20.58 -17.06 45.24
N LEU A 256 19.60 -17.59 44.47
CA LEU A 256 18.78 -18.69 44.92
C LEU A 256 19.60 -19.97 45.18
N ALA A 257 20.59 -20.26 44.32
CA ALA A 257 21.50 -21.39 44.52
C ALA A 257 22.39 -21.16 45.77
N GLY A 258 22.86 -19.93 46.03
CA GLY A 258 23.60 -19.57 47.23
C GLY A 258 22.77 -19.79 48.49
N ILE A 259 21.55 -19.27 48.53
CA ILE A 259 20.62 -19.47 49.65
C ILE A 259 20.42 -20.96 49.91
N LYS A 260 20.16 -21.75 48.83
CA LYS A 260 19.96 -23.19 48.95
C LYS A 260 21.20 -23.90 49.51
N LEU A 261 22.39 -23.59 48.99
CA LEU A 261 23.65 -24.20 49.44
C LEU A 261 23.90 -23.92 50.93
N LEU A 262 23.75 -22.69 51.37
CA LEU A 262 23.93 -22.29 52.77
C LEU A 262 22.90 -22.97 53.68
N THR A 263 21.64 -23.06 53.25
CA THR A 263 20.59 -23.73 53.98
C THR A 263 20.87 -25.24 54.08
N ASP A 264 21.28 -25.88 52.99
CA ASP A 264 21.63 -27.31 52.97
C ASP A 264 22.84 -27.55 53.91
N SER A 265 23.83 -26.65 53.92
CA SER A 265 25.00 -26.74 54.81
C SER A 265 24.60 -26.67 56.29
N ILE A 266 23.69 -25.78 56.66
CA ILE A 266 23.17 -25.67 58.04
C ILE A 266 22.42 -26.96 58.43
N LEU A 267 21.60 -27.54 57.54
CA LEU A 267 20.76 -28.69 57.84
C LEU A 267 21.54 -30.03 57.88
N GLN A 268 22.64 -30.13 57.13
CA GLN A 268 23.40 -31.36 57.00
C GLN A 268 24.57 -31.48 57.98
N THR A 269 24.96 -30.41 58.68
CA THR A 269 26.07 -30.37 59.64
C THR A 269 25.55 -30.63 61.06
N GLU A 270 25.81 -31.82 61.62
CA GLU A 270 25.27 -32.22 62.92
C GLU A 270 25.76 -31.38 64.09
N ASN A 271 26.90 -30.73 64.00
CA ASN A 271 27.46 -29.85 65.13
C ASN A 271 28.07 -28.56 64.50
N ILE A 272 27.25 -27.73 63.90
CA ILE A 272 27.69 -26.43 63.44
C ILE A 272 27.76 -25.46 64.61
N ASP A 273 28.86 -24.72 64.71
CA ASP A 273 29.01 -23.76 65.79
C ASP A 273 28.05 -22.55 65.62
N PRO A 274 27.66 -21.87 66.74
CA PRO A 274 26.69 -20.78 66.65
C PRO A 274 27.19 -19.55 65.87
N GLU A 275 28.49 -19.35 65.73
CA GLU A 275 29.08 -18.25 65.00
C GLU A 275 28.99 -18.47 63.50
N THR A 276 29.38 -19.66 63.03
CA THR A 276 29.22 -20.09 61.62
C THR A 276 27.73 -20.14 61.21
N THR A 277 26.83 -20.57 62.13
CA THR A 277 25.38 -20.52 61.83
C THR A 277 24.89 -19.09 61.64
N ARG A 278 25.35 -18.16 62.46
CA ARG A 278 24.98 -16.76 62.32
C ARG A 278 25.54 -16.13 61.05
N GLU A 279 26.76 -16.48 60.67
CA GLU A 279 27.37 -16.07 59.41
C GLU A 279 26.54 -16.57 58.21
N PHE A 280 26.20 -17.86 58.15
CA PHE A 280 25.40 -18.43 57.08
C PHE A 280 23.98 -17.83 56.99
N VAL A 281 23.35 -17.56 58.15
CA VAL A 281 22.03 -16.88 58.16
C VAL A 281 22.15 -15.42 57.70
N SER A 282 23.27 -14.74 58.04
CA SER A 282 23.55 -13.40 57.53
C SER A 282 23.71 -13.40 56.00
N ASP A 283 24.49 -14.34 55.46
CA ASP A 283 24.74 -14.49 54.03
C ASP A 283 23.44 -14.82 53.29
N ILE A 284 22.56 -15.68 53.86
CA ILE A 284 21.21 -15.94 53.33
C ILE A 284 20.39 -14.66 53.26
N GLY A 285 20.45 -13.82 54.31
CA GLY A 285 19.79 -12.51 54.38
C GLY A 285 20.28 -11.56 53.28
N ASP A 286 21.59 -11.53 53.06
CA ASP A 286 22.19 -10.69 52.00
C ASP A 286 21.79 -11.14 50.60
N GLU A 287 21.80 -12.44 50.33
CA GLU A 287 21.33 -12.97 49.01
C GLU A 287 19.83 -12.79 48.81
N ALA A 288 19.00 -12.88 49.86
CA ALA A 288 17.57 -12.57 49.81
C ALA A 288 17.32 -11.10 49.48
N SER A 289 18.04 -10.17 50.14
CA SER A 289 17.97 -8.73 49.85
C SER A 289 18.44 -8.38 48.43
N ARG A 290 19.41 -9.14 47.93
CA ARG A 290 19.85 -9.00 46.55
C ARG A 290 18.77 -9.44 45.57
N LEU A 291 18.07 -10.55 45.84
CA LEU A 291 16.98 -11.06 45.02
C LEU A 291 15.80 -10.06 44.97
N GLU A 292 15.47 -9.45 46.14
CA GLU A 292 14.46 -8.40 46.23
C GLU A 292 14.80 -7.21 45.33
N ARG A 293 16.02 -6.71 45.37
CA ARG A 293 16.48 -5.61 44.48
C ARG A 293 16.38 -5.97 42.99
N ILE A 294 16.78 -7.20 42.62
CA ILE A 294 16.66 -7.65 41.21
C ILE A 294 15.20 -7.64 40.79
N THR A 295 14.27 -8.13 41.62
CA THR A 295 12.85 -8.17 41.29
C THR A 295 12.22 -6.78 41.18
N GLU A 296 12.60 -5.85 42.08
CA GLU A 296 12.17 -4.45 42.02
C GLU A 296 12.67 -3.73 40.75
N ASP A 297 13.95 -3.92 40.40
CA ASP A 297 14.55 -3.39 39.15
C ASP A 297 13.85 -3.93 37.90
N LEU A 298 13.52 -5.24 37.87
CA LEU A 298 12.81 -5.86 36.79
C LEU A 298 11.37 -5.35 36.66
N LEU A 299 10.64 -5.20 37.75
CA LEU A 299 9.30 -4.62 37.78
C LEU A 299 9.32 -3.18 37.26
N ARG A 300 10.35 -2.42 37.63
CA ARG A 300 10.53 -1.04 37.17
C ARG A 300 10.81 -0.99 35.67
N LEU A 301 11.70 -1.84 35.14
CA LEU A 301 11.96 -1.94 33.72
C LEU A 301 10.71 -2.33 32.91
N THR A 302 9.90 -3.29 33.40
CA THR A 302 8.66 -3.67 32.75
C THR A 302 7.64 -2.52 32.70
N ARG A 303 7.54 -1.70 33.72
CA ARG A 303 6.73 -0.46 33.71
C ARG A 303 7.29 0.56 32.72
N LEU A 304 8.62 0.71 32.67
CA LEU A 304 9.27 1.54 31.67
C LEU A 304 8.97 1.04 30.23
N ASP A 305 9.02 -0.26 29.95
CA ASP A 305 8.75 -0.85 28.64
C ASP A 305 7.26 -0.76 28.24
N SER A 306 6.33 -0.80 29.19
CA SER A 306 4.88 -0.72 28.92
C SER A 306 4.39 0.64 28.40
N GLY A 307 5.26 1.65 28.36
CA GLY A 307 4.89 3.00 27.92
C GLY A 307 4.03 3.79 28.92
N ALA A 308 3.69 3.22 30.08
CA ALA A 308 2.99 3.94 31.12
C ALA A 308 3.92 5.04 31.68
N ILE A 309 3.57 6.29 31.46
CA ILE A 309 4.32 7.46 31.92
C ILE A 309 3.46 8.13 32.99
N ASP A 310 3.95 8.13 34.23
CA ASP A 310 3.33 8.96 35.25
C ASP A 310 3.42 10.44 34.83
N PRO A 311 2.40 11.26 35.08
CA PRO A 311 2.41 12.66 34.66
C PRO A 311 3.62 13.38 35.28
N ALA A 312 4.37 14.05 34.41
CA ALA A 312 5.50 14.86 34.82
C ALA A 312 5.00 16.10 35.60
N VAL A 313 5.58 16.35 36.73
CA VAL A 313 5.33 17.56 37.53
C VAL A 313 6.64 18.34 37.70
N ARG A 314 6.55 19.60 38.06
CA ARG A 314 7.74 20.38 38.39
C ARG A 314 8.36 19.86 39.70
N VAL A 315 9.56 19.34 39.59
CA VAL A 315 10.31 18.78 40.74
C VAL A 315 11.55 19.64 41.02
N GLU A 316 11.67 20.15 42.23
CA GLU A 316 12.90 20.79 42.72
C GLU A 316 13.95 19.71 43.02
N VAL A 317 15.10 19.81 42.37
CA VAL A 317 16.12 18.74 42.41
C VAL A 317 16.86 18.73 43.76
N LYS A 318 17.07 19.89 44.41
CA LYS A 318 17.83 20.00 45.64
C LYS A 318 17.28 19.13 46.78
N PRO A 319 15.97 19.15 47.12
CA PRO A 319 15.43 18.29 48.19
C PRO A 319 15.59 16.80 47.88
N VAL A 320 15.53 16.43 46.61
CA VAL A 320 15.68 15.03 46.15
C VAL A 320 17.13 14.59 46.28
N LEU A 321 18.09 15.42 45.85
CA LEU A 321 19.53 15.16 46.01
C LEU A 321 19.91 14.98 47.54
N GLU A 322 19.41 15.88 48.39
CA GLU A 322 19.64 15.78 49.81
C GLU A 322 19.07 14.50 50.42
N ARG A 323 17.89 14.05 49.94
CA ARG A 323 17.31 12.76 50.39
C ARG A 323 18.18 11.59 49.96
N ALA A 324 18.58 11.51 48.67
CA ALA A 324 19.45 10.46 48.17
C ALA A 324 20.80 10.44 48.92
N SER A 325 21.37 11.61 49.16
CA SER A 325 22.60 11.76 49.94
C SER A 325 22.47 11.21 51.36
N ARG A 326 21.40 11.58 52.10
CA ARG A 326 21.14 11.07 53.45
C ARG A 326 21.03 9.55 53.49
N MET A 327 20.47 8.91 52.48
CA MET A 327 20.36 7.44 52.40
C MET A 327 21.71 6.77 52.16
N LEU A 328 22.59 7.40 51.39
CA LEU A 328 23.90 6.84 51.01
C LEU A 328 25.03 7.20 51.99
N GLN A 329 24.84 8.22 52.82
CA GLN A 329 25.88 8.68 53.78
C GLN A 329 26.36 7.59 54.73
N PRO A 330 25.50 6.71 55.33
CA PRO A 330 25.98 5.61 56.19
C PRO A 330 26.87 4.63 55.40
N VAL A 331 26.45 4.24 54.19
CA VAL A 331 27.18 3.30 53.31
C VAL A 331 28.51 3.91 52.89
N ALA A 332 28.52 5.19 52.52
CA ALA A 332 29.74 5.91 52.14
C ALA A 332 30.72 5.96 53.31
N LYS A 333 30.24 6.24 54.53
CA LYS A 333 31.03 6.27 55.76
C LYS A 333 31.64 4.91 56.09
N GLU A 334 30.87 3.84 56.02
CA GLU A 334 31.34 2.47 56.22
C GLU A 334 32.44 2.09 55.22
N ARG A 335 32.31 2.52 53.98
CA ARG A 335 33.32 2.28 52.92
C ARG A 335 34.50 3.26 52.94
N GLY A 336 34.51 4.24 53.86
CA GLY A 336 35.55 5.25 53.95
C GLY A 336 35.57 6.22 52.72
N VAL A 337 34.43 6.45 52.07
CA VAL A 337 34.30 7.33 50.90
C VAL A 337 33.66 8.66 51.32
N ALA A 338 34.25 9.78 50.95
CA ALA A 338 33.73 11.11 51.21
C ALA A 338 32.62 11.47 50.21
N LEU A 339 31.36 11.45 50.65
CA LEU A 339 30.21 11.85 49.81
C LEU A 339 29.88 13.33 50.04
N ARG A 340 29.95 14.15 48.99
CA ARG A 340 29.60 15.58 49.01
C ARG A 340 28.52 15.88 47.97
N CYS A 341 27.59 16.75 48.35
CA CYS A 341 26.48 17.14 47.48
C CYS A 341 26.30 18.66 47.50
N GLN A 342 26.11 19.25 46.32
CA GLN A 342 25.84 20.66 46.15
C GLN A 342 24.76 20.84 45.06
N ALA A 343 23.76 21.64 45.35
CA ALA A 343 22.70 21.91 44.37
C ALA A 343 22.32 23.39 44.35
N ASP A 344 22.14 23.89 43.15
CA ASP A 344 21.55 25.18 42.88
C ASP A 344 20.06 25.19 43.30
N ALA A 345 19.64 26.20 44.06
CA ALA A 345 18.28 26.32 44.57
C ALA A 345 17.24 26.49 43.45
N ALA A 346 17.64 27.02 42.28
CA ALA A 346 16.78 27.27 41.13
C ALA A 346 16.58 26.03 40.22
N ALA A 347 17.27 24.91 40.52
CA ALA A 347 17.21 23.71 39.67
C ALA A 347 15.88 22.98 39.85
N ALA A 348 15.01 23.04 38.82
CA ALA A 348 13.76 22.30 38.72
C ALA A 348 13.59 21.66 37.34
N VAL A 349 13.05 20.44 37.29
CA VAL A 349 12.84 19.65 36.08
C VAL A 349 11.40 19.16 36.00
N LEU A 350 10.94 18.83 34.79
CA LEU A 350 9.64 18.16 34.56
C LEU A 350 9.85 16.65 34.62
N ALA A 351 9.54 16.05 35.77
CA ALA A 351 9.70 14.62 36.03
C ALA A 351 8.79 14.18 37.18
N THR A 352 8.92 12.95 37.67
CA THR A 352 8.43 12.60 39.00
C THR A 352 9.56 12.71 40.01
N SER A 353 9.23 12.96 41.29
CA SER A 353 10.23 12.95 42.38
C SER A 353 10.93 11.60 42.46
N GLY A 354 10.22 10.50 42.15
CA GLY A 354 10.78 9.15 42.06
C GLY A 354 11.83 8.97 40.96
N ASP A 355 11.59 9.55 39.75
CA ASP A 355 12.55 9.49 38.66
C ASP A 355 13.84 10.22 38.98
N VAL A 356 13.73 11.45 39.47
CA VAL A 356 14.90 12.26 39.87
C VAL A 356 15.68 11.56 40.99
N HIS A 357 14.97 11.03 42.00
CA HIS A 357 15.59 10.26 43.07
C HIS A 357 16.35 9.05 42.54
N GLN A 358 15.76 8.28 41.68
CA GLN A 358 16.37 7.07 41.12
C GLN A 358 17.65 7.38 40.32
N ILE A 359 17.59 8.44 39.47
CA ILE A 359 18.77 8.87 38.72
C ILE A 359 19.91 9.21 39.66
N LEU A 360 19.67 10.11 40.62
CA LEU A 360 20.68 10.57 41.55
C LEU A 360 21.20 9.45 42.46
N TYR A 361 20.28 8.65 43.01
CA TYR A 361 20.61 7.53 43.87
C TYR A 361 21.50 6.50 43.19
N ASN A 362 21.11 6.01 41.97
CA ASN A 362 21.89 5.01 41.26
C ASN A 362 23.28 5.52 40.84
N LEU A 363 23.38 6.77 40.36
CA LEU A 363 24.67 7.34 39.99
C LEU A 363 25.59 7.52 41.20
N MET A 364 25.07 8.03 42.34
CA MET A 364 25.83 8.22 43.56
C MET A 364 26.17 6.87 44.21
N GLU A 365 25.27 5.90 44.25
CA GLU A 365 25.52 4.55 44.73
C GLU A 365 26.65 3.89 43.99
N ASN A 366 26.64 3.97 42.65
CA ASN A 366 27.74 3.47 41.81
C ASN A 366 29.06 4.17 42.18
N GLY A 367 29.04 5.49 42.29
CA GLY A 367 30.24 6.23 42.73
C GLY A 367 30.80 5.72 44.07
N VAL A 368 29.95 5.58 45.10
CA VAL A 368 30.37 5.06 46.42
C VAL A 368 30.87 3.61 46.34
N LYS A 369 30.27 2.81 45.48
CA LYS A 369 30.54 1.39 45.35
C LYS A 369 31.86 1.09 44.64
N TYR A 370 32.23 1.89 43.65
CA TYR A 370 33.42 1.68 42.84
C TYR A 370 34.59 2.59 43.19
N THR A 371 34.44 3.40 44.26
CA THR A 371 35.50 4.23 44.82
C THR A 371 36.19 3.53 45.97
N PRO A 372 37.52 3.40 45.98
CA PRO A 372 38.28 2.87 47.13
C PRO A 372 38.17 3.73 48.38
N ALA A 373 38.45 3.12 49.54
CA ALA A 373 38.53 3.86 50.80
C ALA A 373 39.55 5.02 50.71
N GLY A 374 39.18 6.17 51.28
CA GLY A 374 39.93 7.43 51.15
C GLY A 374 39.58 8.26 49.90
N GLY A 375 38.73 7.72 48.97
CA GLY A 375 38.25 8.45 47.81
C GLY A 375 37.04 9.34 48.09
N PHE A 376 36.50 9.92 47.06
CA PHE A 376 35.33 10.80 47.14
C PHE A 376 34.32 10.59 46.02
N VAL A 377 33.07 10.95 46.27
CA VAL A 377 32.00 11.11 45.32
C VAL A 377 31.41 12.51 45.49
N HIS A 378 31.33 13.26 44.39
CA HIS A 378 30.80 14.61 44.39
C HIS A 378 29.62 14.70 43.44
N ALA A 379 28.43 14.95 43.99
CA ALA A 379 27.20 15.18 43.23
C ALA A 379 26.88 16.67 43.16
N THR A 380 26.83 17.23 41.98
CA THR A 380 26.53 18.65 41.72
C THR A 380 25.33 18.82 40.86
N VAL A 381 24.49 19.80 41.17
CA VAL A 381 23.35 20.20 40.33
C VAL A 381 23.46 21.70 40.10
N SER A 382 23.51 22.08 38.85
CA SER A 382 23.61 23.47 38.41
C SER A 382 22.62 23.80 37.31
N VAL A 383 22.30 25.08 37.14
CA VAL A 383 21.49 25.58 36.04
C VAL A 383 22.39 26.39 35.12
N ARG A 384 22.43 26.02 33.83
CA ARG A 384 23.17 26.75 32.79
C ARG A 384 22.35 26.77 31.50
N GLU A 385 22.24 27.93 30.90
CA GLU A 385 21.60 28.12 29.58
C GLU A 385 20.21 27.48 29.48
N GLY A 386 19.38 27.59 30.53
CA GLY A 386 18.04 26.99 30.54
C GLY A 386 17.99 25.46 30.69
N GLN A 387 19.14 24.86 31.08
CA GLN A 387 19.24 23.43 31.34
C GLN A 387 19.64 23.20 32.82
N VAL A 388 19.04 22.16 33.41
CA VAL A 388 19.48 21.62 34.70
C VAL A 388 20.49 20.50 34.39
N ILE A 389 21.71 20.70 34.91
CA ILE A 389 22.83 19.77 34.75
C ILE A 389 23.07 19.11 36.13
N MET A 390 22.86 17.79 36.18
CA MET A 390 23.18 16.94 37.32
C MET A 390 24.46 16.18 36.98
N SER A 391 25.53 16.37 37.77
CA SER A 391 26.81 15.69 37.57
C SER A 391 27.17 14.90 38.80
N VAL A 392 27.56 13.65 38.63
CA VAL A 392 28.14 12.79 39.68
C VAL A 392 29.53 12.40 39.26
N GLU A 393 30.50 12.85 40.01
CA GLU A 393 31.93 12.65 39.82
C GLU A 393 32.50 11.77 40.91
N ASP A 394 33.29 10.77 40.58
CA ASP A 394 34.05 9.93 41.50
C ASP A 394 35.54 9.89 41.14
N ASN A 395 36.38 9.55 42.08
CA ASN A 395 37.79 9.25 41.87
C ASN A 395 38.08 7.75 42.01
N GLY A 396 37.12 6.92 41.62
CA GLY A 396 37.19 5.46 41.68
C GLY A 396 38.05 4.83 40.58
N ILE A 397 37.78 3.55 40.33
CA ILE A 397 38.54 2.73 39.38
C ILE A 397 38.38 3.19 37.90
N GLY A 398 37.37 4.03 37.63
CA GLY A 398 37.03 4.45 36.27
C GLY A 398 36.35 3.35 35.43
N ILE A 399 36.00 3.71 34.18
CA ILE A 399 35.39 2.80 33.20
C ILE A 399 36.29 2.77 31.98
N PRO A 400 36.70 1.58 31.47
CA PRO A 400 37.49 1.46 30.26
C PRO A 400 36.76 2.11 29.07
N PRO A 401 37.46 2.77 28.15
CA PRO A 401 36.85 3.44 27.02
C PRO A 401 35.99 2.51 26.13
N GLU A 402 36.40 1.25 26.00
CA GLU A 402 35.69 0.22 25.21
C GLU A 402 34.34 -0.15 25.85
N ASP A 403 34.20 -0.04 27.15
CA ASP A 403 32.98 -0.39 27.88
C ASP A 403 31.98 0.78 27.99
N MET A 404 32.43 2.03 27.83
CA MET A 404 31.59 3.23 27.96
C MET A 404 30.33 3.24 27.10
N PRO A 405 30.34 2.77 25.82
CA PRO A 405 29.13 2.70 25.03
C PRO A 405 28.10 1.68 25.54
N HIS A 406 28.53 0.69 26.31
CA HIS A 406 27.72 -0.47 26.70
C HIS A 406 27.19 -0.39 28.15
N ILE A 407 27.68 0.52 29.00
CA ILE A 407 27.30 0.58 30.40
C ILE A 407 25.83 0.86 30.70
N PHE A 408 25.11 1.38 29.70
CA PHE A 408 23.65 1.60 29.78
C PHE A 408 22.84 0.41 29.24
N GLU A 409 23.49 -0.64 28.74
CA GLU A 409 22.82 -1.88 28.35
C GLU A 409 22.37 -2.64 29.61
N ARG A 410 21.23 -3.34 29.51
CA ARG A 410 20.66 -4.12 30.61
C ARG A 410 21.57 -5.28 30.95
N PHE A 411 21.84 -5.51 32.24
CA PHE A 411 22.73 -6.54 32.79
C PHE A 411 24.20 -6.42 32.35
N TYR A 412 24.59 -5.31 31.74
CA TYR A 412 25.99 -5.10 31.35
C TYR A 412 26.86 -4.81 32.56
N ARG A 413 28.06 -5.38 32.59
CA ARG A 413 29.06 -5.24 33.66
C ARG A 413 30.45 -5.36 33.09
N VAL A 414 31.33 -4.40 33.37
CA VAL A 414 32.72 -4.34 32.94
C VAL A 414 33.51 -5.58 33.41
N ASP A 415 33.33 -5.98 34.66
CA ASP A 415 33.93 -7.19 35.23
C ASP A 415 32.87 -8.00 36.01
N LYS A 416 32.49 -9.13 35.46
CA LYS A 416 31.45 -10.02 36.04
C LYS A 416 31.88 -10.65 37.37
N ALA A 417 33.17 -10.92 37.57
CA ALA A 417 33.67 -11.58 38.79
C ALA A 417 33.75 -10.60 39.95
N ARG A 418 34.38 -9.45 39.76
CA ARG A 418 34.56 -8.41 40.76
C ARG A 418 33.23 -7.75 41.16
N SER A 419 32.36 -7.54 40.19
CA SER A 419 31.05 -6.93 40.47
C SER A 419 30.08 -7.84 41.23
N ARG A 420 30.26 -9.19 41.21
CA ARG A 420 29.46 -10.10 42.03
C ARG A 420 29.77 -9.93 43.52
N GLN A 421 31.05 -9.80 43.88
CA GLN A 421 31.47 -9.54 45.26
C GLN A 421 30.98 -8.19 45.78
N ILE A 422 30.79 -7.21 44.90
CA ILE A 422 30.34 -5.87 45.24
C ILE A 422 28.80 -5.72 45.14
N GLY A 423 28.04 -6.74 44.73
CA GLY A 423 26.55 -6.78 44.80
C GLY A 423 25.80 -5.96 43.72
N GLY A 424 26.35 -5.78 42.50
CA GLY A 424 25.67 -5.06 41.41
C GLY A 424 24.72 -5.94 40.62
N THR A 425 23.53 -5.43 40.27
CA THR A 425 22.57 -6.12 39.38
C THR A 425 22.85 -5.90 37.90
N GLY A 426 23.60 -4.85 37.52
CA GLY A 426 23.76 -4.43 36.11
C GLY A 426 22.52 -3.75 35.52
N LEU A 427 21.50 -3.48 36.36
CA LEU A 427 20.26 -2.83 35.93
C LEU A 427 20.20 -1.34 36.26
N GLY A 428 20.94 -0.88 37.29
CA GLY A 428 20.85 0.49 37.76
C GLY A 428 21.14 1.56 36.73
N LEU A 429 22.21 1.41 35.94
CA LEU A 429 22.55 2.37 34.86
C LEU A 429 21.60 2.29 33.68
N SER A 430 21.09 1.12 33.29
CA SER A 430 20.08 1.01 32.26
C SER A 430 18.76 1.66 32.66
N ILE A 431 18.34 1.52 33.95
CA ILE A 431 17.17 2.23 34.47
C ILE A 431 17.39 3.76 34.44
N VAL A 432 18.60 4.23 34.73
CA VAL A 432 18.94 5.66 34.62
C VAL A 432 18.81 6.12 33.17
N GLY A 433 19.44 5.41 32.23
CA GLY A 433 19.37 5.73 30.78
C GLY A 433 17.94 5.78 30.25
N ASP A 434 17.16 4.73 30.53
CA ASP A 434 15.74 4.62 30.11
C ASP A 434 14.89 5.75 30.73
N THR A 435 15.12 6.08 32.02
CA THR A 435 14.39 7.15 32.73
C THR A 435 14.74 8.53 32.19
N VAL A 436 16.02 8.81 31.94
CA VAL A 436 16.48 10.09 31.36
C VAL A 436 15.92 10.30 29.98
N GLN A 437 16.03 9.29 29.10
CA GLN A 437 15.51 9.36 27.74
C GLN A 437 13.99 9.57 27.71
N ARG A 438 13.26 8.89 28.55
CA ARG A 438 11.80 9.01 28.69
C ARG A 438 11.35 10.42 29.10
N ARG A 439 12.14 11.11 29.90
CA ARG A 439 11.89 12.49 30.35
C ARG A 439 12.54 13.55 29.45
N SER A 440 12.91 13.17 28.21
CA SER A 440 13.55 14.06 27.22
C SER A 440 14.85 14.69 27.72
N GLY A 441 15.59 13.99 28.57
CA GLY A 441 16.92 14.36 29.01
C GLY A 441 18.01 13.66 28.19
N GLU A 442 19.25 14.02 28.49
CA GLU A 442 20.46 13.44 27.94
C GLU A 442 21.38 12.97 29.07
N ILE A 443 21.96 11.78 28.93
CA ILE A 443 23.01 11.29 29.84
C ILE A 443 24.30 11.03 29.11
N THR A 444 25.40 11.49 29.66
CA THR A 444 26.74 11.25 29.13
C THR A 444 27.68 10.75 30.23
N VAL A 445 28.66 9.97 29.82
CA VAL A 445 29.75 9.48 30.68
C VAL A 445 31.09 9.91 30.12
N SER A 446 32.00 10.29 30.99
CA SER A 446 33.37 10.66 30.58
C SER A 446 34.37 10.26 31.68
N PRO A 447 35.64 9.98 31.30
CA PRO A 447 36.68 9.78 32.28
C PRO A 447 36.99 11.08 33.02
N ARG A 448 37.22 10.97 34.34
CA ARG A 448 37.68 12.10 35.13
C ARG A 448 39.17 12.35 34.97
N VAL A 449 39.56 13.63 34.89
CA VAL A 449 40.98 14.01 34.89
C VAL A 449 41.61 13.65 36.24
N GLY A 450 42.60 12.78 36.22
CA GLY A 450 43.25 12.26 37.45
C GLY A 450 42.67 10.92 37.94
N GLY A 451 41.82 10.24 37.16
CA GLY A 451 41.22 8.93 37.46
C GLY A 451 39.81 9.02 38.02
N GLY A 452 38.98 8.04 37.68
CA GLY A 452 37.57 7.97 38.06
C GLY A 452 36.60 8.27 36.90
N THR A 453 35.33 8.49 37.21
CA THR A 453 34.26 8.67 36.26
C THR A 453 33.45 9.94 36.53
N VAL A 454 32.92 10.55 35.46
CA VAL A 454 31.95 11.64 35.56
C VAL A 454 30.72 11.26 34.75
N PHE A 455 29.58 11.13 35.42
CA PHE A 455 28.25 11.03 34.78
C PHE A 455 27.60 12.40 34.75
N THR A 456 27.08 12.81 33.63
CA THR A 456 26.39 14.08 33.46
C THR A 456 25.02 13.84 32.84
N VAL A 457 23.97 14.27 33.53
CA VAL A 457 22.57 14.23 33.10
C VAL A 457 22.08 15.63 32.86
N ARG A 458 21.47 15.89 31.71
CA ARG A 458 20.90 17.18 31.31
C ARG A 458 19.41 17.08 31.14
N PHE A 459 18.66 18.02 31.70
CA PHE A 459 17.23 18.19 31.47
C PHE A 459 16.91 19.64 31.11
N PRO A 460 15.89 19.91 30.29
CA PRO A 460 15.35 21.25 30.20
C PRO A 460 14.90 21.76 31.58
N GLN A 461 15.24 23.01 31.91
CA GLN A 461 14.77 23.63 33.14
C GLN A 461 13.25 23.81 33.11
N ALA A 462 12.54 23.38 34.14
CA ALA A 462 11.10 23.64 34.25
C ALA A 462 10.89 25.12 34.59
N GLU A 463 10.24 25.86 33.72
CA GLU A 463 9.88 27.27 33.96
C GLU A 463 9.00 27.39 35.20
N VAL A 464 9.18 28.47 35.94
CA VAL A 464 8.28 28.85 37.01
C VAL A 464 6.98 29.32 36.34
N THR A 465 5.99 28.43 36.29
CA THR A 465 4.64 28.91 35.95
C THR A 465 4.21 29.85 37.04
N ALA A 466 4.12 31.14 36.72
CA ALA A 466 3.67 32.18 37.61
C ALA A 466 2.21 32.00 38.02
#